data_f0e8b55aa3d0e2dd7bb52f15589953c0
#
_entry.id   f0e8b55aa3d0e2dd7bb52f15589953c0
#
_cell.length_a   1.000
_cell.length_b   1.000
_cell.length_c   1.000
_cell.angle_alpha   90.00
_cell.angle_beta   90.00
_cell.angle_gamma   90.00
#
_symmetry.space_group_name_H-M   'P 1'
#
loop_
_entity.id
_entity.type
_entity.pdbx_description
1 polymer ?
#
loop_
_entity_poly.entity_id
_entity_poly.type
_entity_poly.pdbx_seq_one_letter_code
_entity_poly.pdbx_strand_id
1 'polypeptide(L)'
;MTEATPATAATVKALPGDGARLGATPEDGGVNFAVASTVADEVTVCLFDPATGAETQARLEHYDAGVWHGFVPGIGPGQAYGYRVSGPFDPARGLRCNPRKLLIDPYARALAGAVTYGDALLGHDPADPGKPSGLDSAPNVPRSLVVDVSDQAYDWEGDAQPRHPYADTVVYEVHAKGFTARHPDVPEELRGTYAGLAHDAATGYLRDLGVKIGRAHV
;
A
#
# COMPACT_ATOMS: atom_id res chain seq x y z
N MET A 1 -21.46 20.16 19.86
CA MET A 1 -20.59 19.06 19.44
C MET A 1 -19.19 19.41 19.91
N THR A 2 -18.73 18.72 20.94
CA THR A 2 -17.41 18.99 21.57
C THR A 2 -16.33 18.48 20.62
N GLU A 3 -15.51 19.37 20.08
CA GLU A 3 -14.29 18.99 19.36
C GLU A 3 -13.38 18.22 20.35
N ALA A 4 -13.24 16.94 20.11
CA ALA A 4 -12.24 16.16 20.82
C ALA A 4 -10.85 16.68 20.40
N THR A 5 -10.13 17.28 21.32
CA THR A 5 -8.72 17.61 21.13
C THR A 5 -7.99 16.31 20.72
N PRO A 6 -7.30 16.25 19.59
CA PRO A 6 -6.57 15.07 19.20
C PRO A 6 -5.54 14.74 20.30
N ALA A 7 -5.60 13.51 20.83
CA ALA A 7 -4.60 13.01 21.73
C ALA A 7 -3.22 13.16 21.07
N THR A 8 -2.27 13.76 21.76
CA THR A 8 -0.88 13.86 21.26
C THR A 8 -0.36 12.45 21.06
N ALA A 9 -0.04 12.08 19.83
CA ALA A 9 0.52 10.76 19.51
C ALA A 9 1.82 10.55 20.30
N ALA A 10 2.02 9.33 20.79
CA ALA A 10 3.29 8.95 21.38
C ALA A 10 4.40 9.06 20.32
N THR A 11 5.63 9.39 20.76
CA THR A 11 6.76 9.51 19.86
C THR A 11 7.85 8.51 20.19
N VAL A 12 8.44 7.90 19.16
CA VAL A 12 9.65 7.10 19.26
C VAL A 12 10.73 7.71 18.39
N LYS A 13 11.99 7.54 18.80
CA LYS A 13 13.10 8.06 18.01
C LYS A 13 13.49 7.07 16.93
N ALA A 14 13.48 7.53 15.67
CA ALA A 14 14.14 6.80 14.59
C ALA A 14 15.66 6.93 14.72
N LEU A 15 16.36 5.85 14.44
CA LEU A 15 17.83 5.79 14.32
C LEU A 15 18.22 6.01 12.84
N PRO A 16 19.52 6.21 12.53
CA PRO A 16 19.99 6.20 11.16
C PRO A 16 19.58 4.93 10.43
N GLY A 17 19.08 5.08 9.20
CA GLY A 17 18.63 3.97 8.35
C GLY A 17 19.33 3.96 6.99
N ASP A 18 18.88 3.09 6.10
CA ASP A 18 19.38 2.94 4.74
C ASP A 18 18.38 3.53 3.73
N GLY A 19 18.75 4.60 3.03
CA GLY A 19 17.93 5.23 1.98
C GLY A 19 17.91 4.49 0.65
N ALA A 20 18.77 3.50 0.45
CA ALA A 20 18.83 2.75 -0.81
C ALA A 20 17.67 1.74 -0.98
N ARG A 21 17.03 1.36 0.12
CA ARG A 21 15.92 0.38 0.13
C ARG A 21 14.60 1.05 0.43
N LEU A 22 13.91 1.49 -0.63
CA LEU A 22 12.61 2.14 -0.52
C LEU A 22 11.52 1.19 0.03
N GLY A 23 10.63 1.75 0.85
CA GLY A 23 9.59 1.02 1.57
C GLY A 23 10.00 0.67 2.99
N ALA A 24 9.30 -0.31 3.58
CA ALA A 24 9.59 -0.86 4.90
C ALA A 24 10.35 -2.18 4.77
N THR A 25 11.58 -2.21 5.25
CA THR A 25 12.45 -3.40 5.22
C THR A 25 12.71 -3.89 6.64
N PRO A 26 12.20 -5.09 7.02
CA PRO A 26 12.55 -5.71 8.30
C PRO A 26 14.05 -5.99 8.37
N GLU A 27 14.62 -5.72 9.53
CA GLU A 27 16.02 -5.98 9.87
C GLU A 27 16.11 -6.48 11.32
N ASP A 28 17.27 -6.92 11.75
CA ASP A 28 17.48 -7.39 13.12
C ASP A 28 17.12 -6.27 14.12
N GLY A 29 16.12 -6.55 14.95
CA GLY A 29 15.66 -5.67 16.03
C GLY A 29 14.75 -4.51 15.62
N GLY A 30 14.33 -4.40 14.34
CA GLY A 30 13.43 -3.33 13.92
C GLY A 30 13.11 -3.31 12.43
N VAL A 31 12.73 -2.14 11.93
CA VAL A 31 12.36 -1.92 10.53
C VAL A 31 13.03 -0.65 10.00
N ASN A 32 13.68 -0.75 8.86
CA ASN A 32 14.14 0.38 8.09
C ASN A 32 13.01 0.91 7.20
N PHE A 33 12.76 2.22 7.27
CA PHE A 33 11.79 2.92 6.42
C PHE A 33 12.53 3.88 5.49
N ALA A 34 12.17 3.89 4.22
CA ALA A 34 12.70 4.84 3.25
C ALA A 34 11.62 5.23 2.24
N VAL A 35 11.44 6.53 2.02
CA VAL A 35 10.47 7.07 1.08
C VAL A 35 11.02 8.29 0.35
N ALA A 36 10.82 8.33 -0.96
CA ALA A 36 11.27 9.43 -1.80
C ALA A 36 10.32 10.63 -1.71
N SER A 37 10.85 11.81 -1.40
CA SER A 37 10.14 13.08 -1.52
C SER A 37 11.14 14.24 -1.59
N THR A 38 11.10 14.98 -2.69
CA THR A 38 11.95 16.17 -2.89
C THR A 38 11.25 17.47 -2.47
N VAL A 39 9.98 17.40 -2.05
CA VAL A 39 9.16 18.57 -1.71
C VAL A 39 8.79 18.63 -0.23
N ALA A 40 9.00 17.54 0.50
CA ALA A 40 8.72 17.47 1.93
C ALA A 40 9.74 18.29 2.74
N ASP A 41 9.26 19.00 3.76
CA ASP A 41 10.10 19.62 4.80
C ASP A 41 10.30 18.63 5.96
N GLU A 42 9.36 17.69 6.14
CA GLU A 42 9.42 16.66 7.18
C GLU A 42 8.60 15.43 6.73
N VAL A 43 9.12 14.25 7.05
CA VAL A 43 8.41 12.98 6.89
C VAL A 43 8.38 12.23 8.22
N THR A 44 7.19 11.80 8.62
CA THR A 44 6.95 11.04 9.85
C THR A 44 6.34 9.69 9.50
N VAL A 45 6.94 8.61 10.00
CA VAL A 45 6.31 7.27 10.00
C VAL A 45 5.31 7.23 11.15
N CYS A 46 4.09 6.83 10.87
CA CYS A 46 3.03 6.60 11.83
C CYS A 46 2.85 5.10 11.99
N LEU A 47 3.05 4.58 13.18
CA LEU A 47 2.91 3.18 13.56
C LEU A 47 1.59 3.02 14.29
N PHE A 48 0.83 1.97 13.97
CA PHE A 48 -0.47 1.72 14.58
C PHE A 48 -0.44 0.44 15.40
N ASP A 49 -0.86 0.54 16.65
CA ASP A 49 -1.04 -0.62 17.52
C ASP A 49 -2.21 -1.47 17.00
N PRO A 50 -2.02 -2.78 16.76
CA PRO A 50 -3.03 -3.63 16.16
C PRO A 50 -4.26 -3.88 17.06
N ALA A 51 -4.11 -3.77 18.37
CA ALA A 51 -5.18 -4.03 19.33
C ALA A 51 -6.02 -2.77 19.60
N THR A 52 -5.37 -1.61 19.71
CA THR A 52 -6.03 -0.36 20.12
C THR A 52 -6.22 0.62 18.98
N GLY A 53 -5.46 0.48 17.88
CA GLY A 53 -5.38 1.45 16.79
C GLY A 53 -4.64 2.74 17.16
N ALA A 54 -4.01 2.81 18.34
CA ALA A 54 -3.27 3.99 18.78
C ALA A 54 -2.08 4.28 17.83
N GLU A 55 -1.91 5.56 17.49
CA GLU A 55 -0.83 6.03 16.63
C GLU A 55 0.40 6.41 17.47
N THR A 56 1.55 5.88 17.09
CA THR A 56 2.88 6.29 17.57
C THR A 56 3.67 6.83 16.38
N GLN A 57 4.38 7.94 16.57
CA GLN A 57 5.06 8.63 15.49
C GLN A 57 6.58 8.51 15.62
N ALA A 58 7.25 8.29 14.48
CA ALA A 58 8.71 8.30 14.35
C ALA A 58 9.10 9.25 13.20
N ARG A 59 9.72 10.36 13.53
CA ARG A 59 10.24 11.29 12.51
C ARG A 59 11.46 10.70 11.82
N LEU A 60 11.47 10.73 10.48
CA LEU A 60 12.66 10.39 9.69
C LEU A 60 13.59 11.61 9.65
N GLU A 61 14.76 11.49 10.29
CA GLU A 61 15.70 12.62 10.43
C GLU A 61 16.78 12.64 9.35
N HIS A 62 16.93 11.55 8.60
CA HIS A 62 17.95 11.43 7.56
C HIS A 62 17.34 11.62 6.18
N TYR A 63 18.04 12.43 5.36
CA TYR A 63 17.63 12.75 4.00
C TYR A 63 18.85 12.74 3.09
N ASP A 64 18.86 11.82 2.14
CA ASP A 64 19.94 11.66 1.17
C ASP A 64 19.36 11.45 -0.24
N ALA A 65 19.86 12.21 -1.20
CA ALA A 65 19.52 12.11 -2.62
C ALA A 65 17.99 12.09 -2.92
N GLY A 66 17.19 12.83 -2.15
CA GLY A 66 15.73 12.88 -2.32
C GLY A 66 14.96 11.82 -1.54
N VAL A 67 15.62 11.04 -0.70
CA VAL A 67 15.03 9.96 0.09
C VAL A 67 15.11 10.28 1.59
N TRP A 68 13.96 10.27 2.25
CA TRP A 68 13.83 10.32 3.70
C TRP A 68 13.91 8.91 4.25
N HIS A 69 14.76 8.67 5.26
CA HIS A 69 14.94 7.34 5.81
C HIS A 69 15.26 7.32 7.30
N GLY A 70 15.03 6.18 7.92
CA GLY A 70 15.33 5.94 9.32
C GLY A 70 14.97 4.52 9.74
N PHE A 71 15.68 4.02 10.75
CA PHE A 71 15.43 2.72 11.38
C PHE A 71 14.62 2.90 12.66
N VAL A 72 13.52 2.17 12.79
CA VAL A 72 12.67 2.16 13.99
C VAL A 72 12.84 0.83 14.71
N PRO A 73 13.43 0.85 15.93
CA PRO A 73 13.66 -0.37 16.69
C PRO A 73 12.37 -0.90 17.33
N GLY A 74 12.35 -2.21 17.66
CA GLY A 74 11.32 -2.84 18.46
C GLY A 74 10.01 -3.18 17.72
N ILE A 75 9.97 -3.01 16.40
CA ILE A 75 8.85 -3.40 15.54
C ILE A 75 9.30 -4.41 14.48
N GLY A 76 8.35 -5.06 13.80
CA GLY A 76 8.68 -6.10 12.82
C GLY A 76 7.52 -6.40 11.86
N PRO A 77 7.57 -7.54 11.16
CA PRO A 77 6.52 -7.99 10.26
C PRO A 77 5.14 -7.98 10.90
N GLY A 78 4.13 -7.54 10.14
CA GLY A 78 2.76 -7.35 10.61
C GLY A 78 2.48 -5.95 11.19
N GLN A 79 3.51 -5.13 11.46
CA GLN A 79 3.32 -3.75 11.91
C GLN A 79 2.56 -2.94 10.86
N ALA A 80 1.42 -2.37 11.26
CA ALA A 80 0.67 -1.43 10.43
C ALA A 80 1.29 -0.04 10.50
N TYR A 81 1.47 0.61 9.35
CA TYR A 81 2.09 1.93 9.28
C TYR A 81 1.55 2.78 8.12
N GLY A 82 1.95 4.04 8.09
CA GLY A 82 1.77 4.99 7.00
C GLY A 82 2.67 6.18 7.19
N TYR A 83 2.59 7.16 6.30
CA TYR A 83 3.39 8.38 6.38
C TYR A 83 2.51 9.62 6.59
N ARG A 84 3.02 10.58 7.36
CA ARG A 84 2.54 11.96 7.37
C ARG A 84 3.65 12.85 6.85
N VAL A 85 3.30 13.77 5.95
CA VAL A 85 4.29 14.62 5.25
C VAL A 85 3.93 16.08 5.47
N SER A 86 4.85 16.82 6.06
CA SER A 86 4.80 18.28 6.18
C SER A 86 5.59 18.92 5.04
N GLY A 87 5.17 20.10 4.61
CA GLY A 87 5.81 20.84 3.52
C GLY A 87 4.84 21.80 2.85
N PRO A 88 5.19 22.34 1.70
CA PRO A 88 4.40 23.35 1.03
C PRO A 88 3.05 22.81 0.52
N PHE A 89 2.02 23.64 0.67
CA PHE A 89 0.70 23.40 0.09
C PHE A 89 0.41 24.53 -0.91
N ASP A 90 0.64 24.27 -2.19
CA ASP A 90 0.38 25.15 -3.31
C ASP A 90 -0.18 24.33 -4.48
N PRO A 91 -1.49 24.08 -4.52
CA PRO A 91 -2.12 23.24 -5.53
C PRO A 91 -1.88 23.69 -6.96
N ALA A 92 -1.70 25.01 -7.19
CA ALA A 92 -1.42 25.56 -8.53
C ALA A 92 -0.06 25.11 -9.06
N ARG A 93 0.90 24.83 -8.17
CA ARG A 93 2.22 24.29 -8.50
C ARG A 93 2.33 22.78 -8.30
N GLY A 94 1.21 22.10 -8.00
CA GLY A 94 1.18 20.65 -7.74
C GLY A 94 1.66 20.24 -6.34
N LEU A 95 1.96 21.18 -5.44
CA LEU A 95 2.44 20.92 -4.08
C LEU A 95 1.25 20.70 -3.15
N ARG A 96 1.18 19.58 -2.45
CA ARG A 96 0.01 19.18 -1.66
C ARG A 96 0.37 18.50 -0.34
N CYS A 97 1.50 18.90 0.29
CA CYS A 97 1.86 18.36 1.59
C CYS A 97 0.80 18.73 2.64
N ASN A 98 0.32 17.74 3.37
CA ASN A 98 -0.65 17.95 4.46
C ASN A 98 -0.46 16.89 5.55
N PRO A 99 0.10 17.22 6.72
CA PRO A 99 0.35 16.26 7.79
C PRO A 99 -0.93 15.68 8.43
N ARG A 100 -2.11 16.24 8.10
CA ARG A 100 -3.41 15.65 8.49
C ARG A 100 -3.80 14.46 7.63
N LYS A 101 -3.05 14.17 6.56
CA LYS A 101 -3.32 13.04 5.68
C LYS A 101 -2.35 11.92 5.96
N LEU A 102 -2.89 10.77 6.39
CA LEU A 102 -2.12 9.54 6.43
C LEU A 102 -1.98 9.02 5.01
N LEU A 103 -0.75 8.83 4.56
CA LEU A 103 -0.42 8.34 3.23
C LEU A 103 0.01 6.88 3.30
N ILE A 104 -0.46 6.09 2.34
CA ILE A 104 0.03 4.74 2.09
C ILE A 104 1.45 4.84 1.54
N ASP A 105 2.33 3.94 1.95
CA ASP A 105 3.65 3.82 1.37
C ASP A 105 3.53 3.39 -0.10
N PRO A 106 4.12 4.13 -1.05
CA PRO A 106 4.13 3.73 -2.47
C PRO A 106 4.79 2.36 -2.72
N TYR A 107 5.65 1.92 -1.79
CA TYR A 107 6.35 0.64 -1.85
C TYR A 107 5.76 -0.42 -0.90
N ALA A 108 4.55 -0.18 -0.36
CA ALA A 108 3.87 -1.15 0.49
C ALA A 108 3.66 -2.48 -0.24
N ARG A 109 3.99 -3.58 0.42
CA ARG A 109 3.81 -4.94 -0.10
C ARG A 109 2.46 -5.54 0.28
N ALA A 110 1.84 -5.02 1.35
CA ALA A 110 0.50 -5.40 1.78
C ALA A 110 -0.20 -4.22 2.44
N LEU A 111 -1.52 -4.25 2.41
CA LEU A 111 -2.39 -3.25 3.03
C LEU A 111 -3.36 -3.93 4.00
N ALA A 112 -3.72 -3.23 5.08
CA ALA A 112 -4.76 -3.63 6.01
C ALA A 112 -5.85 -2.55 6.10
N GLY A 113 -7.11 -2.98 6.16
CA GLY A 113 -8.26 -2.08 6.22
C GLY A 113 -8.81 -1.74 4.83
N ALA A 114 -9.80 -0.86 4.83
CA ALA A 114 -10.49 -0.40 3.62
C ALA A 114 -10.63 1.12 3.63
N VAL A 115 -10.90 1.69 2.47
CA VAL A 115 -11.22 3.13 2.34
C VAL A 115 -12.66 3.35 2.80
N THR A 116 -12.85 4.31 3.70
CA THR A 116 -14.18 4.85 4.03
C THR A 116 -14.30 6.24 3.42
N TYR A 117 -15.17 6.37 2.42
CA TYR A 117 -15.34 7.62 1.68
C TYR A 117 -15.94 8.72 2.56
N GLY A 118 -15.45 9.94 2.37
CA GLY A 118 -15.89 11.14 3.09
C GLY A 118 -14.90 12.29 2.95
N ASP A 119 -15.24 13.46 3.49
CA ASP A 119 -14.46 14.69 3.38
C ASP A 119 -13.05 14.58 3.98
N ALA A 120 -12.87 13.67 4.94
CA ALA A 120 -11.54 13.41 5.53
C ALA A 120 -10.51 12.91 4.52
N LEU A 121 -10.93 12.35 3.38
CA LEU A 121 -10.01 11.91 2.31
C LEU A 121 -9.49 13.06 1.46
N LEU A 122 -10.20 14.20 1.44
CA LEU A 122 -9.80 15.35 0.64
C LEU A 122 -8.54 16.00 1.24
N GLY A 123 -7.51 16.18 0.43
CA GLY A 123 -6.27 16.85 0.83
C GLY A 123 -6.45 18.34 1.07
N HIS A 124 -7.44 18.94 0.44
CA HIS A 124 -7.78 20.36 0.51
C HIS A 124 -9.08 20.59 1.31
N ASP A 125 -9.31 21.80 1.74
CA ASP A 125 -10.58 22.23 2.33
C ASP A 125 -11.67 22.28 1.24
N PRO A 126 -12.82 21.60 1.40
CA PRO A 126 -13.90 21.63 0.42
C PRO A 126 -14.44 23.02 0.10
N ALA A 127 -14.39 23.95 1.07
CA ALA A 127 -14.86 25.34 0.90
C ALA A 127 -13.80 26.24 0.25
N ASP A 128 -12.51 25.90 0.38
CA ASP A 128 -11.40 26.65 -0.20
C ASP A 128 -10.29 25.69 -0.68
N PRO A 129 -10.36 25.22 -1.93
CA PRO A 129 -9.38 24.28 -2.49
C PRO A 129 -7.91 24.77 -2.49
N GLY A 130 -7.69 26.07 -2.25
CA GLY A 130 -6.37 26.64 -2.06
C GLY A 130 -5.75 26.36 -0.70
N LYS A 131 -6.53 25.86 0.26
CA LYS A 131 -6.07 25.54 1.62
C LYS A 131 -6.03 24.05 1.90
N PRO A 132 -5.13 23.58 2.76
CA PRO A 132 -5.11 22.18 3.20
C PRO A 132 -6.32 21.88 4.09
N SER A 133 -6.88 20.68 3.96
CA SER A 133 -7.95 20.18 4.85
C SER A 133 -7.40 20.00 6.28
N GLY A 134 -8.16 20.42 7.27
CA GLY A 134 -7.87 20.21 8.69
C GLY A 134 -8.29 18.85 9.23
N LEU A 135 -9.02 18.04 8.45
CA LEU A 135 -9.53 16.73 8.89
C LEU A 135 -8.43 15.67 8.83
N ASP A 136 -8.36 14.81 9.83
CA ASP A 136 -7.45 13.65 9.82
C ASP A 136 -8.03 12.50 8.98
N SER A 137 -7.24 11.98 8.05
CA SER A 137 -7.65 10.86 7.19
C SER A 137 -7.33 9.48 7.76
N ALA A 138 -6.56 9.35 8.84
CA ALA A 138 -6.13 8.05 9.36
C ALA A 138 -7.28 7.06 9.65
N PRO A 139 -8.45 7.48 10.16
CA PRO A 139 -9.58 6.57 10.33
C PRO A 139 -10.22 6.08 9.02
N ASN A 140 -9.95 6.75 7.91
CA ASN A 140 -10.66 6.57 6.64
C ASN A 140 -9.83 5.86 5.56
N VAL A 141 -8.54 5.61 5.81
CA VAL A 141 -7.63 5.01 4.82
C VAL A 141 -7.04 3.70 5.32
N PRO A 142 -6.77 2.74 4.42
CA PRO A 142 -6.02 1.54 4.76
C PRO A 142 -4.60 1.92 5.21
N ARG A 143 -3.95 1.00 5.90
CA ARG A 143 -2.57 1.14 6.37
C ARG A 143 -1.66 0.19 5.63
N SER A 144 -0.44 0.62 5.38
CA SER A 144 0.61 -0.27 4.89
C SER A 144 0.99 -1.28 5.96
N LEU A 145 1.40 -2.47 5.57
CA LEU A 145 1.93 -3.49 6.48
C LEU A 145 3.41 -3.74 6.20
N VAL A 146 4.17 -3.89 7.26
CA VAL A 146 5.54 -4.42 7.17
C VAL A 146 5.45 -5.90 6.84
N VAL A 147 6.09 -6.31 5.75
CA VAL A 147 6.12 -7.69 5.27
C VAL A 147 7.56 -8.17 5.18
N ASP A 148 7.87 -9.29 5.83
CA ASP A 148 9.11 -10.00 5.59
C ASP A 148 8.96 -10.84 4.32
N VAL A 149 9.80 -10.56 3.34
CA VAL A 149 9.83 -11.30 2.07
C VAL A 149 10.86 -12.41 2.06
N SER A 150 11.76 -12.46 3.06
CA SER A 150 12.79 -13.50 3.16
C SER A 150 12.20 -14.87 3.52
N ASP A 151 11.16 -14.88 4.37
CA ASP A 151 10.48 -16.10 4.83
C ASP A 151 9.30 -16.52 3.92
N GLN A 152 8.97 -15.72 2.91
CA GLN A 152 7.84 -15.95 2.00
C GLN A 152 8.28 -16.40 0.61
N ALA A 153 9.39 -17.09 0.51
CA ALA A 153 9.70 -17.81 -0.72
C ALA A 153 8.59 -18.85 -0.95
N TYR A 154 7.65 -18.52 -1.83
CA TYR A 154 6.63 -19.47 -2.26
C TYR A 154 7.34 -20.70 -2.82
N ASP A 155 7.02 -21.87 -2.28
CA ASP A 155 7.53 -23.13 -2.83
C ASP A 155 6.80 -23.41 -4.15
N TRP A 156 7.51 -23.23 -5.24
CA TRP A 156 6.99 -23.49 -6.59
C TRP A 156 6.92 -24.97 -6.93
N GLU A 157 7.32 -25.88 -6.01
CA GLU A 157 7.25 -27.33 -6.20
C GLU A 157 7.82 -27.79 -7.56
N GLY A 158 8.82 -27.08 -8.06
CA GLY A 158 9.44 -27.33 -9.36
C GLY A 158 8.73 -26.71 -10.56
N ASP A 159 7.63 -25.95 -10.36
CA ASP A 159 7.02 -25.17 -11.43
C ASP A 159 7.97 -24.10 -11.96
N ALA A 160 8.04 -23.96 -13.27
CA ALA A 160 8.94 -23.06 -13.95
C ALA A 160 8.25 -22.36 -15.13
N GLN A 161 8.73 -21.19 -15.45
CA GLN A 161 8.26 -20.41 -16.57
C GLN A 161 8.37 -21.22 -17.89
N PRO A 162 7.27 -21.47 -18.64
CA PRO A 162 7.27 -22.34 -19.81
C PRO A 162 8.04 -21.80 -21.03
N ARG A 163 8.51 -20.53 -20.99
CA ARG A 163 9.33 -19.86 -22.02
C ARG A 163 8.84 -20.06 -23.44
N HIS A 164 7.55 -19.93 -23.67
CA HIS A 164 6.97 -19.98 -25.03
C HIS A 164 7.58 -18.90 -25.93
N PRO A 165 7.89 -19.23 -27.22
CA PRO A 165 8.29 -18.21 -28.18
C PRO A 165 7.20 -17.14 -28.35
N TYR A 166 7.58 -15.90 -28.47
CA TYR A 166 6.61 -14.81 -28.63
C TYR A 166 5.73 -14.98 -29.88
N ALA A 167 6.30 -15.54 -30.97
CA ALA A 167 5.56 -15.80 -32.21
C ALA A 167 4.41 -16.82 -32.04
N ASP A 168 4.50 -17.70 -31.04
CA ASP A 168 3.49 -18.72 -30.74
C ASP A 168 2.57 -18.34 -29.57
N THR A 169 2.70 -17.08 -29.11
CA THR A 169 1.99 -16.61 -27.92
C THR A 169 0.62 -16.05 -28.27
N VAL A 170 -0.42 -16.62 -27.68
CA VAL A 170 -1.79 -16.07 -27.68
C VAL A 170 -2.02 -15.37 -26.33
N VAL A 171 -2.29 -14.06 -26.37
CA VAL A 171 -2.62 -13.25 -25.20
C VAL A 171 -4.13 -13.05 -25.14
N TYR A 172 -4.72 -13.35 -24.00
CA TYR A 172 -6.15 -13.15 -23.74
C TYR A 172 -6.33 -12.18 -22.57
N GLU A 173 -6.97 -11.05 -22.83
CA GLU A 173 -7.22 -10.02 -21.80
C GLU A 173 -8.66 -10.16 -21.29
N VAL A 174 -8.81 -10.26 -19.96
CA VAL A 174 -10.11 -10.46 -19.32
C VAL A 174 -10.32 -9.51 -18.15
N HIS A 175 -11.57 -9.18 -17.86
CA HIS A 175 -11.95 -8.62 -16.57
C HIS A 175 -12.19 -9.77 -15.59
N ALA A 176 -11.38 -9.86 -14.50
CA ALA A 176 -11.40 -11.02 -13.59
C ALA A 176 -12.81 -11.33 -13.07
N LYS A 177 -13.54 -10.31 -12.59
CA LYS A 177 -14.94 -10.48 -12.15
C LYS A 177 -15.87 -10.86 -13.30
N GLY A 178 -15.80 -10.15 -14.42
CA GLY A 178 -16.72 -10.33 -15.54
C GLY A 178 -16.63 -11.70 -16.19
N PHE A 179 -15.43 -12.28 -16.26
CA PHE A 179 -15.17 -13.53 -16.94
C PHE A 179 -15.92 -14.73 -16.34
N THR A 180 -15.96 -14.80 -15.00
CA THR A 180 -16.60 -15.93 -14.30
C THR A 180 -17.90 -15.59 -13.58
N ALA A 181 -18.32 -14.33 -13.51
CA ALA A 181 -19.50 -13.88 -12.76
C ALA A 181 -20.80 -14.62 -13.12
N ARG A 182 -20.92 -15.10 -14.38
CA ARG A 182 -22.07 -15.85 -14.89
C ARG A 182 -21.69 -17.20 -15.47
N HIS A 183 -20.49 -17.70 -15.16
CA HIS A 183 -20.03 -18.97 -15.70
C HIS A 183 -20.81 -20.14 -15.06
N PRO A 184 -21.53 -20.97 -15.84
CA PRO A 184 -22.40 -22.00 -15.29
C PRO A 184 -21.65 -23.09 -14.50
N ASP A 185 -20.44 -23.45 -14.97
CA ASP A 185 -19.63 -24.54 -14.42
C ASP A 185 -18.63 -24.09 -13.35
N VAL A 186 -18.61 -22.81 -12.99
CA VAL A 186 -17.85 -22.30 -11.84
C VAL A 186 -18.77 -22.25 -10.62
N PRO A 187 -18.39 -22.82 -9.45
CA PRO A 187 -19.17 -22.74 -8.23
C PRO A 187 -19.56 -21.28 -7.90
N GLU A 188 -20.80 -21.08 -7.45
CA GLU A 188 -21.39 -19.75 -7.26
C GLU A 188 -20.55 -18.87 -6.33
N GLU A 189 -20.01 -19.46 -5.25
CA GLU A 189 -19.17 -18.80 -4.26
C GLU A 189 -17.81 -18.34 -4.81
N LEU A 190 -17.35 -18.92 -5.92
CA LEU A 190 -16.10 -18.56 -6.59
C LEU A 190 -16.30 -17.58 -7.75
N ARG A 191 -17.54 -17.42 -8.24
CA ARG A 191 -17.82 -16.56 -9.40
C ARG A 191 -17.42 -15.14 -9.16
N GLY A 192 -16.77 -14.52 -10.13
CA GLY A 192 -16.32 -13.14 -10.09
C GLY A 192 -15.10 -12.91 -9.17
N THR A 193 -14.40 -13.96 -8.75
CA THR A 193 -13.18 -13.89 -7.94
C THR A 193 -11.98 -14.43 -8.73
N TYR A 194 -10.76 -14.18 -8.20
CA TYR A 194 -9.55 -14.81 -8.75
C TYR A 194 -9.56 -16.32 -8.61
N ALA A 195 -10.15 -16.88 -7.54
CA ALA A 195 -10.32 -18.32 -7.38
C ALA A 195 -11.25 -18.91 -8.46
N GLY A 196 -12.30 -18.17 -8.83
CA GLY A 196 -13.15 -18.54 -9.97
C GLY A 196 -12.41 -18.52 -11.30
N LEU A 197 -11.53 -17.55 -11.51
CA LEU A 197 -10.69 -17.49 -12.71
C LEU A 197 -9.69 -18.66 -12.77
N ALA A 198 -9.19 -19.11 -11.62
CA ALA A 198 -8.30 -20.27 -11.49
C ALA A 198 -9.04 -21.63 -11.56
N HIS A 199 -10.37 -21.65 -11.52
CA HIS A 199 -11.16 -22.88 -11.58
C HIS A 199 -10.98 -23.61 -12.93
N ASP A 200 -10.99 -24.96 -12.91
CA ASP A 200 -10.72 -25.79 -14.09
C ASP A 200 -11.62 -25.48 -15.28
N ALA A 201 -12.89 -25.14 -15.06
CA ALA A 201 -13.79 -24.75 -16.13
C ALA A 201 -13.33 -23.50 -16.88
N ALA A 202 -12.79 -22.49 -16.16
CA ALA A 202 -12.28 -21.26 -16.73
C ALA A 202 -10.90 -21.46 -17.40
N THR A 203 -9.99 -22.14 -16.72
CA THR A 203 -8.65 -22.42 -17.25
C THR A 203 -8.67 -23.41 -18.40
N GLY A 204 -9.57 -24.41 -18.38
CA GLY A 204 -9.79 -25.36 -19.47
C GLY A 204 -10.21 -24.63 -20.75
N TYR A 205 -11.19 -23.74 -20.68
CA TYR A 205 -11.63 -22.94 -21.83
C TYR A 205 -10.48 -22.12 -22.44
N LEU A 206 -9.68 -21.44 -21.59
CA LEU A 206 -8.53 -20.64 -22.06
C LEU A 206 -7.45 -21.52 -22.70
N ARG A 207 -7.22 -22.71 -22.15
CA ARG A 207 -6.27 -23.70 -22.69
C ARG A 207 -6.71 -24.20 -24.05
N ASP A 208 -7.99 -24.50 -24.21
CA ASP A 208 -8.59 -24.99 -25.48
C ASP A 208 -8.50 -23.91 -26.58
N LEU A 209 -8.57 -22.63 -26.20
CA LEU A 209 -8.29 -21.50 -27.11
C LEU A 209 -6.82 -21.34 -27.45
N GLY A 210 -5.91 -22.10 -26.84
CA GLY A 210 -4.47 -21.99 -27.05
C GLY A 210 -3.84 -20.79 -26.36
N VAL A 211 -4.50 -20.18 -25.37
CA VAL A 211 -3.97 -19.04 -24.60
C VAL A 211 -2.70 -19.44 -23.87
N LYS A 212 -1.65 -18.62 -23.99
CA LYS A 212 -0.35 -18.78 -23.34
C LYS A 212 -0.14 -17.74 -22.23
N ILE A 213 -0.71 -16.55 -22.43
CA ILE A 213 -0.63 -15.43 -21.48
C ILE A 213 -2.02 -14.88 -21.26
N GLY A 214 -2.45 -14.81 -19.99
CA GLY A 214 -3.64 -14.09 -19.56
C GLY A 214 -3.27 -12.74 -18.94
N ARG A 215 -4.06 -11.72 -19.24
CA ARG A 215 -4.04 -10.44 -18.55
C ARG A 215 -5.41 -10.20 -17.92
N ALA A 216 -5.47 -10.09 -16.60
CA ALA A 216 -6.71 -9.84 -15.89
C ALA A 216 -6.76 -8.42 -15.32
N HIS A 217 -7.93 -7.79 -15.43
CA HIS A 217 -8.27 -6.52 -14.76
C HIS A 217 -9.25 -6.79 -13.62
N VAL A 218 -9.25 -5.90 -12.63
CA VAL A 218 -10.20 -5.91 -11.52
C VAL A 218 -11.18 -4.76 -11.67
#